data_a8e3cf0126904e3704ec5511619a074e
#
_entry.id   a8e3cf0126904e3704ec5511619a074e
#
_cell.length_a   1.000
_cell.length_b   1.000
_cell.length_c   1.000
_cell.angle_alpha   90.00
_cell.angle_beta   90.00
_cell.angle_gamma   90.00
#
_symmetry.space_group_name_H-M   'P 1'
#
loop_
_entity.id
_entity.type
_entity.pdbx_description
1 polymer ?
#
loop_
_entity_poly.entity_id
_entity_poly.type
_entity_poly.pdbx_seq_one_letter_code
_entity_poly.pdbx_strand_id
1 'polypeptide(L)'
;YLNYYGVKRPEKVEANAEQAVVSAIMNVTDTDPVKVAVLTGYGEKENTVLQNLLKTNSYVIESVNITLTDKISEDYDFVFMFGPDKDYSVADINKLDTWLDNSGKFGKNLVYVGNPKLGDSPNIDGLLDQWGLKVEKGITYQTDENYTYSGMNTYQVLSVPDTDFSKFTNSSPVHGYNMSPVTSKWADQNGNGNITVQSILNTYAGAVIKPQDSGDNWSPESDAQRKQYSVIMQAVKT
;
A
#
# COMPACT_ATOMS: atom_id res chain seq x y z
N TYR A 1 12.09 -30.03 -0.72
CA TYR A 1 11.74 -30.07 0.70
C TYR A 1 12.13 -31.43 1.28
N LEU A 2 12.62 -31.40 2.53
CA LEU A 2 12.89 -32.63 3.27
C LEU A 2 11.64 -32.93 4.14
N ASN A 3 11.15 -34.15 4.04
CA ASN A 3 10.19 -34.65 5.00
C ASN A 3 10.89 -35.01 6.33
N TYR A 4 10.10 -35.39 7.33
CA TYR A 4 10.62 -35.81 8.63
C TYR A 4 11.68 -36.94 8.58
N TYR A 5 11.72 -37.70 7.51
CA TYR A 5 12.69 -38.79 7.29
C TYR A 5 13.84 -38.40 6.34
N GLY A 6 14.00 -37.13 6.03
CA GLY A 6 15.07 -36.65 5.16
C GLY A 6 14.88 -36.96 3.66
N VAL A 7 13.73 -37.46 3.27
CA VAL A 7 13.41 -37.75 1.87
C VAL A 7 12.94 -36.42 1.20
N LYS A 8 13.59 -36.01 0.11
CA LYS A 8 13.11 -34.90 -0.71
C LYS A 8 11.73 -35.24 -1.28
N ARG A 9 10.73 -34.51 -0.89
CA ARG A 9 9.47 -34.49 -1.64
C ARG A 9 9.65 -33.56 -2.83
N PRO A 10 9.13 -33.93 -4.03
CA PRO A 10 9.04 -32.95 -5.09
C PRO A 10 8.22 -31.77 -4.58
N GLU A 11 8.75 -30.58 -4.72
CA GLU A 11 7.97 -29.36 -4.55
C GLU A 11 6.78 -29.49 -5.49
N LYS A 12 5.57 -29.27 -4.99
CA LYS A 12 4.41 -29.11 -5.85
C LYS A 12 4.65 -27.82 -6.60
N VAL A 13 5.37 -27.94 -7.73
CA VAL A 13 5.47 -26.85 -8.69
C VAL A 13 4.07 -26.73 -9.24
N GLU A 14 3.32 -25.77 -8.73
CA GLU A 14 2.13 -25.32 -9.42
C GLU A 14 2.62 -24.87 -10.79
N ALA A 15 2.20 -25.59 -11.81
CA ALA A 15 2.58 -25.27 -13.18
C ALA A 15 1.81 -24.01 -13.57
N ASN A 16 2.41 -22.83 -13.33
CA ASN A 16 1.91 -21.54 -13.83
C ASN A 16 2.12 -21.41 -15.36
N ALA A 17 2.23 -22.55 -16.07
CA ALA A 17 2.45 -22.57 -17.50
C ALA A 17 1.33 -21.84 -18.26
N GLU A 18 0.10 -22.04 -17.84
CA GLU A 18 -1.05 -21.34 -18.44
C GLU A 18 -0.95 -19.84 -18.24
N GLN A 19 -0.69 -19.40 -17.01
CA GLN A 19 -0.51 -17.98 -16.69
C GLN A 19 0.70 -17.40 -17.44
N ALA A 20 1.80 -18.14 -17.53
CA ALA A 20 2.99 -17.69 -18.26
C ALA A 20 2.71 -17.52 -19.77
N VAL A 21 1.97 -18.47 -20.38
CA VAL A 21 1.58 -18.37 -21.79
C VAL A 21 0.60 -17.22 -22.02
N VAL A 22 -0.42 -17.07 -21.17
CA VAL A 22 -1.37 -15.96 -21.27
C VAL A 22 -0.66 -14.61 -21.10
N SER A 23 0.21 -14.47 -20.10
CA SER A 23 1.01 -13.27 -19.90
C SER A 23 1.91 -12.96 -21.11
N ALA A 24 2.54 -13.97 -21.69
CA ALA A 24 3.38 -13.79 -22.88
C ALA A 24 2.56 -13.32 -24.08
N ILE A 25 1.37 -13.87 -24.28
CA ILE A 25 0.46 -13.45 -25.35
C ILE A 25 0.02 -12.01 -25.11
N MET A 26 -0.41 -11.66 -23.89
CA MET A 26 -0.80 -10.29 -23.53
C MET A 26 0.33 -9.30 -23.78
N ASN A 27 1.56 -9.63 -23.33
CA ASN A 27 2.73 -8.77 -23.51
C ASN A 27 3.09 -8.47 -24.98
N VAL A 28 2.77 -9.35 -25.92
CA VAL A 28 3.09 -9.14 -27.34
C VAL A 28 1.89 -8.60 -28.13
N THR A 29 0.68 -8.67 -27.59
CA THR A 29 -0.55 -8.19 -28.27
C THR A 29 -1.07 -6.90 -27.69
N ASP A 30 -0.69 -6.53 -26.45
CA ASP A 30 -1.08 -5.27 -25.84
C ASP A 30 -0.27 -4.12 -26.46
N THR A 31 -0.95 -3.25 -27.17
CA THR A 31 -0.35 -2.10 -27.85
C THR A 31 -0.25 -0.87 -26.95
N ASP A 32 -0.93 -0.88 -25.79
CA ASP A 32 -0.94 0.21 -24.83
C ASP A 32 -0.91 -0.32 -23.37
N PRO A 33 0.21 -0.97 -22.97
CA PRO A 33 0.31 -1.56 -21.65
C PRO A 33 0.34 -0.49 -20.56
N VAL A 34 -0.26 -0.80 -19.41
CA VAL A 34 -0.23 0.07 -18.23
C VAL A 34 1.23 0.30 -17.78
N LYS A 35 1.63 1.55 -17.68
CA LYS A 35 2.99 1.95 -17.31
C LYS A 35 3.07 2.40 -15.85
N VAL A 36 4.05 1.90 -15.16
CA VAL A 36 4.27 2.11 -13.72
C VAL A 36 5.65 2.68 -13.47
N ALA A 37 5.71 3.85 -12.83
CA ALA A 37 6.94 4.37 -12.26
C ALA A 37 7.07 3.96 -10.80
N VAL A 38 8.17 3.31 -10.44
CA VAL A 38 8.57 3.07 -9.05
C VAL A 38 9.59 4.12 -8.66
N LEU A 39 9.23 5.01 -7.74
CA LEU A 39 10.09 6.12 -7.35
C LEU A 39 11.26 5.65 -6.51
N THR A 40 12.37 6.34 -6.68
CA THR A 40 13.59 6.24 -5.89
C THR A 40 14.17 7.64 -5.65
N GLY A 41 15.10 7.78 -4.69
CA GLY A 41 15.79 9.02 -4.36
C GLY A 41 15.69 9.38 -2.87
N TYR A 42 14.73 8.83 -2.16
CA TYR A 42 14.49 9.11 -0.73
C TYR A 42 14.62 7.86 0.17
N GLY A 43 15.30 6.81 -0.33
CA GLY A 43 15.52 5.56 0.40
C GLY A 43 14.33 4.61 0.36
N GLU A 44 13.50 4.72 -0.68
CA GLU A 44 12.36 3.85 -0.92
C GLU A 44 12.77 2.39 -0.93
N LYS A 45 11.87 1.54 -0.47
CA LYS A 45 12.13 0.10 -0.38
C LYS A 45 11.79 -0.59 -1.68
N GLU A 46 12.66 -1.49 -2.09
CA GLU A 46 12.37 -2.35 -3.23
C GLU A 46 11.31 -3.40 -2.87
N ASN A 47 10.28 -3.52 -3.69
CA ASN A 47 9.24 -4.54 -3.54
C ASN A 47 9.23 -5.45 -4.76
N THR A 48 10.20 -6.37 -4.82
CA THR A 48 10.39 -7.30 -5.94
C THR A 48 9.20 -8.23 -6.14
N VAL A 49 8.48 -8.60 -5.07
CA VAL A 49 7.29 -9.46 -5.16
C VAL A 49 6.18 -8.75 -5.93
N LEU A 50 5.86 -7.52 -5.56
CA LEU A 50 4.84 -6.74 -6.26
C LEU A 50 5.27 -6.40 -7.68
N GLN A 51 6.54 -6.02 -7.90
CA GLN A 51 7.05 -5.76 -9.25
C GLN A 51 6.93 -6.99 -10.15
N ASN A 52 7.27 -8.17 -9.64
CA ASN A 52 7.12 -9.41 -10.40
C ASN A 52 5.64 -9.73 -10.70
N LEU A 53 4.75 -9.52 -9.72
CA LEU A 53 3.31 -9.69 -9.92
C LEU A 53 2.79 -8.76 -11.02
N LEU A 54 3.16 -7.50 -11.01
CA LEU A 54 2.76 -6.52 -12.02
C LEU A 54 3.30 -6.91 -13.40
N LYS A 55 4.59 -7.30 -13.50
CA LYS A 55 5.20 -7.75 -14.76
C LYS A 55 4.50 -8.98 -15.35
N THR A 56 4.12 -9.94 -14.50
CA THR A 56 3.36 -11.13 -14.97
C THR A 56 1.94 -10.78 -15.43
N ASN A 57 1.42 -9.61 -15.07
CA ASN A 57 0.14 -9.09 -15.54
C ASN A 57 0.31 -8.00 -16.61
N SER A 58 1.40 -8.03 -17.36
CA SER A 58 1.68 -7.15 -18.52
C SER A 58 1.87 -5.66 -18.22
N TYR A 59 2.15 -5.31 -16.96
CA TYR A 59 2.52 -3.95 -16.61
C TYR A 59 3.99 -3.67 -16.99
N VAL A 60 4.25 -2.51 -17.59
CA VAL A 60 5.60 -2.02 -17.84
C VAL A 60 6.07 -1.22 -16.63
N ILE A 61 7.15 -1.65 -15.99
CA ILE A 61 7.64 -1.05 -14.74
C ILE A 61 9.01 -0.41 -14.99
N GLU A 62 9.13 0.84 -14.60
CA GLU A 62 10.38 1.59 -14.65
C GLU A 62 10.73 2.16 -13.27
N SER A 63 12.02 2.13 -12.93
CA SER A 63 12.53 2.82 -11.73
C SER A 63 12.88 4.25 -12.10
N VAL A 64 12.31 5.21 -11.37
CA VAL A 64 12.48 6.64 -11.64
C VAL A 64 13.07 7.32 -10.42
N ASN A 65 14.29 7.83 -10.52
CA ASN A 65 14.87 8.66 -9.48
C ASN A 65 14.30 10.08 -9.59
N ILE A 66 13.35 10.40 -8.71
CA ILE A 66 12.64 11.68 -8.75
C ILE A 66 13.55 12.89 -8.51
N THR A 67 14.66 12.69 -7.79
CA THR A 67 15.61 13.78 -7.51
C THR A 67 16.47 14.15 -8.72
N LEU A 68 16.52 13.30 -9.75
CA LEU A 68 17.32 13.47 -10.96
C LEU A 68 16.48 13.80 -12.19
N THR A 69 15.15 13.77 -12.08
CA THR A 69 14.25 14.11 -13.20
C THR A 69 13.71 15.52 -13.04
N ASP A 70 13.47 16.22 -14.14
CA ASP A 70 12.80 17.52 -14.10
C ASP A 70 11.28 17.38 -13.88
N LYS A 71 10.69 16.33 -14.43
CA LYS A 71 9.26 15.98 -14.29
C LYS A 71 9.05 14.48 -14.35
N ILE A 72 7.91 14.00 -13.81
CA ILE A 72 7.42 12.64 -14.03
C ILE A 72 6.77 12.59 -15.41
N SER A 73 7.08 11.55 -16.20
CA SER A 73 6.48 11.40 -17.54
C SER A 73 4.97 11.25 -17.47
N GLU A 74 4.28 11.89 -18.39
CA GLU A 74 2.82 11.76 -18.57
C GLU A 74 2.42 10.37 -19.07
N ASP A 75 3.38 9.58 -19.58
CA ASP A 75 3.12 8.22 -20.06
C ASP A 75 2.83 7.22 -18.93
N TYR A 76 3.20 7.54 -17.67
CA TYR A 76 2.89 6.66 -16.56
C TYR A 76 1.43 6.79 -16.13
N ASP A 77 0.78 5.65 -15.88
CA ASP A 77 -0.57 5.55 -15.33
C ASP A 77 -0.56 5.46 -13.82
N PHE A 78 0.50 4.86 -13.28
CA PHE A 78 0.73 4.69 -11.84
C PHE A 78 2.12 5.18 -11.44
N VAL A 79 2.18 5.77 -10.26
CA VAL A 79 3.40 6.07 -9.52
C VAL A 79 3.34 5.36 -8.18
N PHE A 80 4.40 4.62 -7.84
CA PHE A 80 4.54 3.95 -6.55
C PHE A 80 5.64 4.60 -5.71
N MET A 81 5.31 4.96 -4.47
CA MET A 81 6.22 5.42 -3.42
C MET A 81 6.25 4.39 -2.30
N PHE A 82 7.31 3.59 -2.21
CA PHE A 82 7.41 2.50 -1.25
C PHE A 82 8.29 2.85 -0.05
N GLY A 83 7.67 3.22 1.06
CA GLY A 83 8.31 3.35 2.35
C GLY A 83 9.58 4.21 2.35
N PRO A 84 9.53 5.47 1.94
CA PRO A 84 10.69 6.34 1.94
C PRO A 84 11.29 6.44 3.35
N ASP A 85 12.62 6.58 3.44
CA ASP A 85 13.34 6.76 4.71
C ASP A 85 13.46 8.25 5.10
N LYS A 86 13.11 9.16 4.17
CA LYS A 86 13.18 10.63 4.35
C LYS A 86 11.98 11.29 3.72
N ASP A 87 11.61 12.45 4.26
CA ASP A 87 10.60 13.30 3.61
C ASP A 87 11.09 13.78 2.24
N TYR A 88 10.17 13.91 1.33
CA TYR A 88 10.45 14.44 -0.02
C TYR A 88 10.69 15.94 0.04
N SER A 89 11.50 16.47 -0.87
CA SER A 89 11.65 17.91 -1.03
C SER A 89 10.34 18.52 -1.56
N VAL A 90 10.10 19.80 -1.24
CA VAL A 90 8.97 20.55 -1.81
C VAL A 90 8.96 20.49 -3.34
N ALA A 91 10.14 20.57 -3.96
CA ALA A 91 10.27 20.52 -5.42
C ALA A 91 9.80 19.18 -5.99
N ASP A 92 10.12 18.06 -5.32
CA ASP A 92 9.74 16.74 -5.79
C ASP A 92 8.28 16.41 -5.50
N ILE A 93 7.73 16.92 -4.39
CA ILE A 93 6.27 16.87 -4.13
C ILE A 93 5.52 17.66 -5.23
N ASN A 94 6.00 18.82 -5.64
CA ASN A 94 5.38 19.58 -6.72
C ASN A 94 5.39 18.84 -8.07
N LYS A 95 6.41 17.99 -8.33
CA LYS A 95 6.40 17.12 -9.53
C LYS A 95 5.29 16.07 -9.46
N LEU A 96 5.08 15.48 -8.26
CA LEU A 96 3.99 14.52 -8.03
C LEU A 96 2.62 15.19 -8.15
N ASP A 97 2.44 16.34 -7.53
CA ASP A 97 1.19 17.09 -7.57
C ASP A 97 0.82 17.50 -9.00
N THR A 98 1.79 18.04 -9.74
CA THR A 98 1.63 18.40 -11.16
C THR A 98 1.25 17.19 -12.02
N TRP A 99 1.91 16.04 -11.78
CA TRP A 99 1.64 14.81 -12.51
C TRP A 99 0.23 14.26 -12.18
N LEU A 100 -0.18 14.29 -10.91
CA LEU A 100 -1.52 13.88 -10.47
C LEU A 100 -2.61 14.79 -11.06
N ASP A 101 -2.39 16.10 -11.10
CA ASP A 101 -3.31 17.06 -11.70
C ASP A 101 -3.51 16.81 -13.20
N ASN A 102 -2.47 16.35 -13.89
CA ASN A 102 -2.51 16.00 -15.31
C ASN A 102 -3.17 17.10 -16.15
N SER A 103 -2.80 18.37 -15.92
CA SER A 103 -3.40 19.54 -16.58
C SER A 103 -4.92 19.64 -16.40
N GLY A 104 -5.42 19.30 -15.20
CA GLY A 104 -6.83 19.29 -14.84
C GLY A 104 -7.63 18.11 -15.38
N LYS A 105 -6.98 17.14 -16.04
CA LYS A 105 -7.65 15.94 -16.57
C LYS A 105 -7.72 14.80 -15.58
N PHE A 106 -6.87 14.83 -14.54
CA PHE A 106 -6.71 13.76 -13.55
C PHE A 106 -6.45 12.37 -14.18
N GLY A 107 -6.97 11.29 -13.60
CA GLY A 107 -6.82 9.94 -14.15
C GLY A 107 -5.46 9.29 -13.88
N LYS A 108 -4.56 9.94 -13.14
CA LYS A 108 -3.29 9.38 -12.67
C LYS A 108 -3.45 8.77 -11.28
N ASN A 109 -2.64 7.76 -10.97
CA ASN A 109 -2.78 6.98 -9.76
C ASN A 109 -1.48 6.95 -8.95
N LEU A 110 -1.50 7.52 -7.76
CA LEU A 110 -0.41 7.43 -6.80
C LEU A 110 -0.69 6.34 -5.75
N VAL A 111 0.23 5.42 -5.58
CA VAL A 111 0.22 4.43 -4.51
C VAL A 111 1.34 4.78 -3.52
N TYR A 112 0.95 5.23 -2.35
CA TYR A 112 1.88 5.51 -1.26
C TYR A 112 1.82 4.41 -0.21
N VAL A 113 2.95 3.82 0.10
CA VAL A 113 3.12 2.89 1.21
C VAL A 113 3.96 3.58 2.27
N GLY A 114 3.39 3.85 3.42
CA GLY A 114 4.08 4.51 4.53
C GLY A 114 5.20 3.65 5.11
N ASN A 115 6.25 4.30 5.58
CA ASN A 115 7.28 3.66 6.39
C ASN A 115 6.98 3.96 7.86
N PRO A 116 6.64 2.96 8.69
CA PRO A 116 6.35 3.18 10.12
C PRO A 116 7.51 3.81 10.89
N LYS A 117 8.72 3.78 10.32
CA LYS A 117 9.94 4.37 10.93
C LYS A 117 10.27 5.75 10.36
N LEU A 118 9.49 6.25 9.40
CA LEU A 118 9.68 7.60 8.88
C LEU A 118 9.41 8.62 10.00
N GLY A 119 10.33 9.53 10.20
CA GLY A 119 10.19 10.64 11.12
C GLY A 119 9.11 11.63 10.68
N ASP A 120 9.29 12.91 11.03
CA ASP A 120 8.40 13.95 10.52
C ASP A 120 8.56 14.10 9.00
N SER A 121 7.43 14.12 8.31
CA SER A 121 7.36 14.15 6.84
C SER A 121 6.34 15.19 6.35
N PRO A 122 6.54 16.50 6.71
CA PRO A 122 5.54 17.52 6.45
C PRO A 122 5.19 17.71 4.98
N ASN A 123 6.11 17.41 4.05
CA ASN A 123 5.86 17.57 2.63
C ASN A 123 4.99 16.41 2.09
N ILE A 124 5.31 15.17 2.46
CA ILE A 124 4.47 14.01 2.13
C ILE A 124 3.09 14.14 2.80
N ASP A 125 3.06 14.51 4.09
CA ASP A 125 1.81 14.71 4.82
C ASP A 125 0.95 15.81 4.17
N GLY A 126 1.58 16.89 3.70
CA GLY A 126 0.90 17.96 2.96
C GLY A 126 0.31 17.49 1.62
N LEU A 127 1.00 16.63 0.88
CA LEU A 127 0.45 16.03 -0.34
C LEU A 127 -0.76 15.14 -0.02
N LEU A 128 -0.65 14.27 0.98
CA LEU A 128 -1.76 13.38 1.36
C LEU A 128 -2.96 14.17 1.91
N ASP A 129 -2.72 15.26 2.66
CA ASP A 129 -3.77 16.10 3.23
C ASP A 129 -4.61 16.80 2.15
N GLN A 130 -4.03 17.14 0.99
CA GLN A 130 -4.80 17.67 -0.14
C GLN A 130 -5.88 16.69 -0.63
N TRP A 131 -5.63 15.39 -0.48
CA TRP A 131 -6.55 14.30 -0.80
C TRP A 131 -7.38 13.84 0.41
N GLY A 132 -7.25 14.55 1.53
CA GLY A 132 -7.96 14.28 2.78
C GLY A 132 -7.48 13.04 3.51
N LEU A 133 -6.30 12.55 3.20
CA LEU A 133 -5.71 11.37 3.81
C LEU A 133 -4.57 11.74 4.76
N LYS A 134 -4.37 10.90 5.78
CA LYS A 134 -3.25 11.00 6.70
C LYS A 134 -2.81 9.61 7.14
N VAL A 135 -1.52 9.34 7.06
CA VAL A 135 -0.92 8.15 7.70
C VAL A 135 -0.53 8.52 9.13
N GLU A 136 -1.13 7.84 10.09
CA GLU A 136 -0.87 8.11 11.51
C GLU A 136 0.43 7.43 11.96
N LYS A 137 1.09 8.03 12.96
CA LYS A 137 2.30 7.46 13.56
C LYS A 137 1.97 6.23 14.41
N GLY A 138 2.91 5.28 14.44
CA GLY A 138 2.74 4.01 15.13
C GLY A 138 2.19 2.92 14.21
N ILE A 139 1.99 1.77 14.80
CA ILE A 139 1.47 0.58 14.10
C ILE A 139 0.24 0.02 14.81
N THR A 140 -0.65 -0.59 14.05
CA THR A 140 -1.80 -1.29 14.63
C THR A 140 -1.34 -2.54 15.37
N TYR A 141 -1.91 -2.75 16.55
CA TYR A 141 -1.64 -3.88 17.44
C TYR A 141 -2.97 -4.52 17.82
N GLN A 142 -3.22 -5.73 17.38
CA GLN A 142 -4.47 -6.45 17.65
C GLN A 142 -4.39 -7.14 19.00
N THR A 143 -5.42 -6.91 19.85
CA THR A 143 -5.50 -7.53 21.19
C THR A 143 -6.36 -8.78 21.22
N ASP A 144 -7.14 -9.06 20.18
CA ASP A 144 -7.95 -10.28 20.04
C ASP A 144 -7.14 -11.30 19.22
N GLU A 145 -6.79 -12.41 19.84
CA GLU A 145 -5.98 -13.48 19.25
C GLU A 145 -6.65 -14.13 18.02
N ASN A 146 -8.00 -14.08 17.91
CA ASN A 146 -8.71 -14.60 16.75
C ASN A 146 -8.39 -13.84 15.45
N TYR A 147 -7.90 -12.61 15.56
CA TYR A 147 -7.55 -11.76 14.43
C TYR A 147 -6.04 -11.50 14.33
N THR A 148 -5.23 -12.35 14.98
CA THR A 148 -3.77 -12.35 14.82
C THR A 148 -3.33 -13.53 13.99
N TYR A 149 -2.19 -13.40 13.31
CA TYR A 149 -1.57 -14.51 12.60
C TYR A 149 -0.38 -15.04 13.41
N SER A 150 -0.37 -16.34 13.69
CA SER A 150 0.67 -17.01 14.49
C SER A 150 0.91 -16.38 15.87
N GLY A 151 -0.13 -15.80 16.50
CA GLY A 151 -0.01 -15.15 17.81
C GLY A 151 0.76 -13.83 17.81
N MET A 152 1.06 -13.28 16.65
CA MET A 152 1.74 -11.98 16.53
C MET A 152 0.72 -10.84 16.41
N ASN A 153 0.63 -10.01 17.44
CA ASN A 153 -0.34 -8.91 17.51
C ASN A 153 -0.18 -7.83 16.42
N THR A 154 1.00 -7.71 15.82
CA THR A 154 1.27 -6.80 14.70
C THR A 154 1.13 -7.46 13.34
N TYR A 155 0.88 -8.78 13.28
CA TYR A 155 0.55 -9.51 12.07
C TYR A 155 -0.93 -9.94 12.17
N GLN A 156 -1.78 -9.26 11.45
CA GLN A 156 -3.22 -9.26 11.68
C GLN A 156 -3.98 -9.78 10.48
N VAL A 157 -5.10 -10.43 10.76
CA VAL A 157 -6.16 -10.67 9.78
C VAL A 157 -6.92 -9.36 9.59
N LEU A 158 -7.22 -9.01 8.35
CA LEU A 158 -7.89 -7.77 7.99
C LEU A 158 -9.31 -8.02 7.49
N SER A 159 -10.19 -7.10 7.78
CA SER A 159 -11.53 -7.06 7.21
C SER A 159 -11.53 -6.23 5.93
N VAL A 160 -12.27 -6.72 4.94
CA VAL A 160 -12.53 -6.01 3.69
C VAL A 160 -13.92 -5.40 3.79
N PRO A 161 -14.07 -4.07 3.81
CA PRO A 161 -15.37 -3.43 3.75
C PRO A 161 -16.14 -3.84 2.48
N ASP A 162 -17.48 -3.79 2.54
CA ASP A 162 -18.31 -4.02 1.36
C ASP A 162 -18.17 -2.86 0.37
N THR A 163 -17.18 -2.97 -0.48
CA THR A 163 -16.81 -2.03 -1.53
C THR A 163 -16.56 -2.80 -2.82
N ASP A 164 -16.28 -2.09 -3.90
CA ASP A 164 -15.89 -2.72 -5.16
C ASP A 164 -14.65 -3.63 -5.05
N PHE A 165 -13.84 -3.44 -4.00
CA PHE A 165 -12.66 -4.27 -3.75
C PHE A 165 -12.97 -5.60 -3.07
N SER A 166 -14.10 -5.73 -2.39
CA SER A 166 -14.47 -6.97 -1.67
C SER A 166 -14.56 -8.20 -2.59
N LYS A 167 -14.96 -7.98 -3.85
CA LYS A 167 -15.07 -9.03 -4.87
C LYS A 167 -13.73 -9.63 -5.29
N PHE A 168 -12.60 -8.95 -5.05
CA PHE A 168 -11.27 -9.44 -5.46
C PHE A 168 -10.61 -10.36 -4.45
N THR A 169 -11.15 -10.49 -3.23
CA THR A 169 -10.53 -11.31 -2.18
C THR A 169 -10.96 -12.78 -2.22
N ASN A 170 -11.97 -13.13 -3.00
CA ASN A 170 -12.51 -14.50 -3.12
C ASN A 170 -12.71 -15.19 -1.77
N SER A 171 -13.13 -14.45 -0.74
CA SER A 171 -13.28 -14.91 0.64
C SER A 171 -11.99 -15.41 1.31
N SER A 172 -10.83 -15.20 0.69
CA SER A 172 -9.54 -15.51 1.31
C SER A 172 -9.21 -14.48 2.38
N PRO A 173 -8.66 -14.88 3.54
CA PRO A 173 -8.21 -13.94 4.55
C PRO A 173 -7.13 -13.02 4.00
N VAL A 174 -7.27 -11.72 4.22
CA VAL A 174 -6.23 -10.74 3.92
C VAL A 174 -5.43 -10.52 5.19
N HIS A 175 -4.12 -10.50 5.07
CA HIS A 175 -3.20 -10.32 6.19
C HIS A 175 -2.37 -9.06 6.01
N GLY A 176 -2.09 -8.39 7.12
CA GLY A 176 -1.21 -7.23 7.14
C GLY A 176 -0.22 -7.29 8.30
N TYR A 177 0.98 -6.79 8.06
CA TYR A 177 2.07 -6.80 9.03
C TYR A 177 2.63 -5.39 9.24
N ASN A 178 2.77 -4.98 10.52
CA ASN A 178 3.31 -3.67 10.91
C ASN A 178 2.68 -2.48 10.17
N MET A 179 1.35 -2.45 10.12
CA MET A 179 0.60 -1.44 9.39
C MET A 179 0.38 -0.19 10.22
N SER A 180 0.63 0.99 9.65
CA SER A 180 0.19 2.25 10.23
C SER A 180 -1.30 2.48 9.96
N PRO A 181 -2.04 3.06 10.92
CA PRO A 181 -3.40 3.50 10.65
C PRO A 181 -3.42 4.61 9.61
N VAL A 182 -4.43 4.58 8.76
CA VAL A 182 -4.73 5.67 7.81
C VAL A 182 -6.05 6.28 8.20
N THR A 183 -6.09 7.60 8.29
CA THR A 183 -7.30 8.37 8.61
C THR A 183 -7.66 9.32 7.48
N SER A 184 -8.91 9.76 7.47
CA SER A 184 -9.37 10.80 6.58
C SER A 184 -10.09 11.88 7.36
N LYS A 185 -9.80 13.14 7.05
CA LYS A 185 -10.54 14.29 7.57
C LYS A 185 -11.97 14.38 7.04
N TRP A 186 -12.31 13.56 6.03
CA TRP A 186 -13.63 13.52 5.39
C TRP A 186 -14.33 12.16 5.51
N ALA A 187 -13.85 11.28 6.39
CA ALA A 187 -14.40 9.92 6.52
C ALA A 187 -15.90 9.91 6.80
N ASP A 188 -16.37 10.81 7.67
CA ASP A 188 -17.80 10.90 8.04
C ASP A 188 -18.71 11.40 6.91
N GLN A 189 -18.14 12.03 5.88
CA GLN A 189 -18.83 12.61 4.74
C GLN A 189 -18.60 11.85 3.44
N ASN A 190 -17.82 10.74 3.49
CA ASN A 190 -17.36 9.98 2.32
C ASN A 190 -16.62 10.86 1.28
N GLY A 191 -16.08 12.00 1.69
CA GLY A 191 -15.34 12.90 0.81
C GLY A 191 -15.62 14.37 1.02
N ASN A 192 -15.14 15.21 0.12
CA ASN A 192 -15.36 16.65 0.11
C ASN A 192 -15.42 17.17 -1.33
N GLY A 193 -16.57 17.69 -1.74
CA GLY A 193 -16.76 18.21 -3.09
C GLY A 193 -16.57 17.11 -4.15
N ASN A 194 -15.52 17.23 -4.96
CA ASN A 194 -15.18 16.29 -6.01
C ASN A 194 -14.18 15.21 -5.57
N ILE A 195 -13.84 15.10 -4.28
CA ILE A 195 -12.98 14.05 -3.74
C ILE A 195 -13.83 13.09 -2.92
N THR A 196 -13.84 11.82 -3.29
CA THR A 196 -14.43 10.73 -2.50
C THR A 196 -13.34 9.96 -1.77
N VAL A 197 -13.61 9.53 -0.54
CA VAL A 197 -12.67 8.78 0.29
C VAL A 197 -13.34 7.53 0.81
N GLN A 198 -12.67 6.38 0.68
CA GLN A 198 -13.16 5.11 1.19
C GLN A 198 -12.04 4.27 1.81
N SER A 199 -12.40 3.47 2.82
CA SER A 199 -11.51 2.44 3.35
C SER A 199 -11.55 1.21 2.45
N ILE A 200 -10.37 0.63 2.19
CA ILE A 200 -10.21 -0.61 1.42
C ILE A 200 -9.96 -1.79 2.35
N LEU A 201 -9.11 -1.60 3.37
CA LEU A 201 -8.81 -2.63 4.36
C LEU A 201 -8.82 -2.02 5.77
N ASN A 202 -9.40 -2.78 6.70
CA ASN A 202 -9.47 -2.41 8.11
C ASN A 202 -8.90 -3.52 8.99
N THR A 203 -8.40 -3.16 10.17
CA THR A 203 -8.26 -4.12 11.26
C THR A 203 -9.64 -4.60 11.72
N TYR A 204 -9.73 -5.68 12.48
CA TYR A 204 -10.93 -5.96 13.26
C TYR A 204 -10.98 -5.08 14.51
N ALA A 205 -12.15 -4.98 15.12
CA ALA A 205 -12.32 -4.34 16.42
C ALA A 205 -11.39 -5.01 17.46
N GLY A 206 -10.92 -4.24 18.44
CA GLY A 206 -9.94 -4.74 19.40
C GLY A 206 -8.50 -4.30 19.11
N ALA A 207 -8.24 -3.66 17.99
CA ALA A 207 -6.93 -3.09 17.72
C ALA A 207 -6.71 -1.79 18.52
N VAL A 208 -5.45 -1.56 18.85
CA VAL A 208 -4.91 -0.31 19.43
C VAL A 208 -3.73 0.17 18.61
N ILE A 209 -3.21 1.36 18.88
CA ILE A 209 -2.00 1.86 18.24
C ILE A 209 -0.81 1.59 19.18
N LYS A 210 0.14 0.81 18.72
CA LYS A 210 1.45 0.66 19.34
C LYS A 210 2.32 1.85 18.91
N PRO A 211 2.86 2.66 19.84
CA PRO A 211 3.74 3.78 19.50
C PRO A 211 4.99 3.30 18.76
N GLN A 212 5.47 4.13 17.83
CA GLN A 212 6.62 3.82 16.98
C GLN A 212 7.89 3.50 17.79
N ASP A 213 8.13 4.26 18.87
CA ASP A 213 9.34 4.14 19.69
C ASP A 213 9.19 3.13 20.84
N SER A 214 8.09 2.39 20.89
CA SER A 214 7.87 1.39 21.93
C SER A 214 8.67 0.12 21.66
N GLY A 215 9.26 -0.45 22.73
CA GLY A 215 10.04 -1.68 22.64
C GLY A 215 9.22 -2.93 22.30
N ASP A 216 9.90 -4.05 22.10
CA ASP A 216 9.27 -5.33 21.74
C ASP A 216 8.32 -5.86 22.84
N ASN A 217 8.61 -5.56 24.10
CA ASN A 217 7.79 -5.96 25.25
C ASN A 217 6.64 -4.98 25.56
N TRP A 218 6.33 -4.06 24.64
CA TRP A 218 5.21 -3.15 24.81
C TRP A 218 3.87 -3.91 24.84
N SER A 219 3.00 -3.52 25.74
CA SER A 219 1.62 -3.96 25.82
C SER A 219 0.70 -2.76 26.02
N PRO A 220 -0.52 -2.80 25.51
CA PRO A 220 -1.47 -1.71 25.68
C PRO A 220 -1.89 -1.57 27.14
N GLU A 221 -2.19 -0.36 27.57
CA GLU A 221 -2.81 -0.07 28.85
C GLU A 221 -4.21 -0.73 28.95
N SER A 222 -4.66 -1.02 30.16
CA SER A 222 -5.93 -1.70 30.38
C SER A 222 -7.13 -0.90 29.87
N ASP A 223 -7.06 0.43 29.93
CA ASP A 223 -8.06 1.40 29.49
C ASP A 223 -7.84 1.91 28.05
N ALA A 224 -6.83 1.38 27.34
CA ALA A 224 -6.58 1.76 25.96
C ALA A 224 -7.84 1.56 25.10
N GLN A 225 -8.20 2.59 24.34
CA GLN A 225 -9.37 2.53 23.46
C GLN A 225 -9.14 1.54 22.31
N ARG A 226 -9.86 0.43 22.37
CA ARG A 226 -9.85 -0.60 21.33
C ARG A 226 -10.90 -0.28 20.29
N LYS A 227 -10.49 -0.27 19.02
CA LYS A 227 -11.39 -0.01 17.89
C LYS A 227 -10.90 -0.64 16.60
N GLN A 228 -11.67 -0.48 15.55
CA GLN A 228 -11.25 -0.76 14.18
C GLN A 228 -10.46 0.43 13.62
N TYR A 229 -9.41 0.17 12.86
CA TYR A 229 -8.61 1.16 12.14
C TYR A 229 -8.56 0.83 10.67
N SER A 230 -8.71 1.83 9.82
CA SER A 230 -8.36 1.70 8.41
C SER A 230 -6.84 1.63 8.27
N VAL A 231 -6.36 0.71 7.43
CA VAL A 231 -4.93 0.52 7.14
C VAL A 231 -4.59 0.71 5.67
N ILE A 232 -5.61 0.65 4.80
CA ILE A 232 -5.53 1.09 3.41
C ILE A 232 -6.78 1.91 3.11
N MET A 233 -6.58 3.10 2.58
CA MET A 233 -7.64 4.00 2.11
C MET A 233 -7.38 4.45 0.68
N GLN A 234 -8.43 4.80 0.00
CA GLN A 234 -8.39 5.42 -1.33
C GLN A 234 -9.07 6.79 -1.27
N ALA A 235 -8.47 7.75 -1.95
CA ALA A 235 -9.10 9.02 -2.30
C ALA A 235 -9.14 9.14 -3.82
N VAL A 236 -10.30 9.49 -4.37
CA VAL A 236 -10.52 9.66 -5.81
C VAL A 236 -11.08 11.05 -6.07
N LYS A 237 -10.44 11.78 -6.98
CA LYS A 237 -10.90 13.08 -7.46
C LYS A 237 -11.53 12.91 -8.85
N THR A 238 -12.73 13.42 -9.02
CA THR A 238 -13.52 13.35 -10.26
C THR A 238 -13.92 14.73 -10.76
#